data_dc0c2e62e3847806592fdef9e4691ab2
#
_entry.id   dc0c2e62e3847806592fdef9e4691ab2
#
_cell.length_a   1.000
_cell.length_b   1.000
_cell.length_c   1.000
_cell.angle_alpha   90.00
_cell.angle_beta   90.00
_cell.angle_gamma   90.00
#
_symmetry.space_group_name_H-M   'P 1'
#
loop_
_entity.id
_entity.type
_entity.pdbx_description
1 polymer ?
#
loop_
_entity_poly.entity_id
_entity_poly.type
_entity_poly.pdbx_seq_one_letter_code
_entity_poly.pdbx_strand_id
1 'polypeptide(L)'
;MSLRINSVAPDFTANTTQGPVEFHKWIGDGWAVLFSHPKDFTPVCTTELGYMARIKPEFDRRNCKIIGLSVDPVDNHSKWAKDIEETQGSVVTYPMIGDPELKIAKLYDMLPESAGTTSDGRTAADNATVRTVFIVGPDKKIKAMLVYPMTTGRNFEEILRLIDSIQLTAKHKVATPANWKQGEDVIIAGSVTDDAAKAKYP
;
A
#
# COMPACT_ATOMS: atom_id res chain seq x y z
N MET A 1 7.22 -17.50 6.69
CA MET A 1 6.86 -17.85 5.28
C MET A 1 6.92 -16.57 4.49
N SER A 2 7.74 -16.49 3.43
CA SER A 2 7.85 -15.25 2.64
C SER A 2 6.58 -15.01 1.81
N LEU A 3 6.09 -13.78 1.81
CA LEU A 3 4.96 -13.36 0.97
C LEU A 3 5.40 -13.32 -0.50
N ARG A 4 4.48 -13.69 -1.40
CA ARG A 4 4.76 -13.76 -2.85
C ARG A 4 3.61 -13.16 -3.65
N ILE A 5 3.89 -12.72 -4.86
CA ILE A 5 2.85 -12.34 -5.83
C ILE A 5 1.89 -13.53 -6.02
N ASN A 6 0.60 -13.25 -6.02
CA ASN A 6 -0.51 -14.20 -6.08
C ASN A 6 -0.74 -15.09 -4.83
N SER A 7 0.06 -14.96 -3.76
CA SER A 7 -0.33 -15.54 -2.47
C SER A 7 -1.48 -14.73 -1.87
N VAL A 8 -2.32 -15.39 -1.07
CA VAL A 8 -3.35 -14.70 -0.28
C VAL A 8 -2.65 -13.77 0.70
N ALA A 9 -3.03 -12.49 0.71
CA ALA A 9 -2.58 -11.54 1.71
C ALA A 9 -3.05 -12.01 3.09
N PRO A 10 -2.19 -12.11 4.10
CA PRO A 10 -2.61 -12.52 5.43
C PRO A 10 -3.75 -11.65 5.95
N ASP A 11 -4.81 -12.28 6.48
CA ASP A 11 -5.89 -11.54 7.13
C ASP A 11 -5.50 -11.17 8.56
N PHE A 12 -6.03 -10.07 9.05
CA PHE A 12 -5.80 -9.59 10.41
C PHE A 12 -6.94 -8.68 10.88
N THR A 13 -7.03 -8.54 12.20
CA THR A 13 -7.83 -7.48 12.84
C THR A 13 -6.88 -6.50 13.52
N ALA A 14 -7.15 -5.21 13.35
CA ALA A 14 -6.33 -4.14 13.91
C ALA A 14 -7.16 -2.96 14.40
N ASN A 15 -6.64 -2.25 15.40
CA ASN A 15 -7.14 -0.95 15.78
C ASN A 15 -6.53 0.12 14.88
N THR A 16 -7.35 1.06 14.43
CA THR A 16 -6.94 2.16 13.56
C THR A 16 -7.48 3.49 14.07
N THR A 17 -7.01 4.58 13.48
CA THR A 17 -7.54 5.93 13.74
C THR A 17 -9.03 6.09 13.38
N GLN A 18 -9.62 5.13 12.67
CA GLN A 18 -11.03 5.13 12.26
C GLN A 18 -11.83 3.97 12.88
N GLY A 19 -11.32 3.40 13.98
CA GLY A 19 -11.91 2.24 14.66
C GLY A 19 -11.28 0.91 14.22
N PRO A 20 -11.83 -0.22 14.71
CA PRO A 20 -11.29 -1.54 14.40
C PRO A 20 -11.57 -1.92 12.94
N VAL A 21 -10.59 -2.60 12.32
CA VAL A 21 -10.63 -3.09 10.94
C VAL A 21 -10.36 -4.58 10.91
N GLU A 22 -11.24 -5.35 10.25
CA GLU A 22 -10.98 -6.71 9.78
C GLU A 22 -10.53 -6.61 8.32
N PHE A 23 -9.28 -6.88 8.01
CA PHE A 23 -8.64 -6.45 6.76
C PHE A 23 -9.34 -6.96 5.49
N HIS A 24 -9.59 -8.25 5.39
CA HIS A 24 -10.25 -8.82 4.19
C HIS A 24 -11.69 -8.32 4.03
N LYS A 25 -12.41 -8.19 5.13
CA LYS A 25 -13.77 -7.65 5.14
C LYS A 25 -13.77 -6.16 4.78
N TRP A 26 -12.80 -5.41 5.29
CA TRP A 26 -12.62 -3.99 5.00
C TRP A 26 -12.28 -3.75 3.52
N ILE A 27 -11.45 -4.59 2.89
CA ILE A 27 -11.20 -4.53 1.44
C ILE A 27 -12.52 -4.66 0.66
N GLY A 28 -13.37 -5.63 1.04
CA GLY A 28 -14.60 -5.93 0.30
C GLY A 28 -14.29 -6.42 -1.12
N ASP A 29 -15.05 -5.97 -2.10
CA ASP A 29 -14.87 -6.34 -3.52
C ASP A 29 -13.93 -5.37 -4.27
N GLY A 30 -13.26 -4.49 -3.54
CA GLY A 30 -12.31 -3.52 -4.09
C GLY A 30 -10.87 -3.99 -4.03
N TRP A 31 -9.99 -3.03 -4.33
CA TRP A 31 -8.54 -3.14 -4.18
C TRP A 31 -8.10 -2.48 -2.89
N ALA A 32 -6.91 -2.81 -2.42
CA ALA A 32 -6.31 -2.13 -1.28
C ALA A 32 -4.81 -1.91 -1.46
N VAL A 33 -4.33 -0.81 -0.90
CA VAL A 33 -2.91 -0.54 -0.64
C VAL A 33 -2.71 -0.55 0.86
N LEU A 34 -1.97 -1.53 1.35
CA LEU A 34 -1.43 -1.56 2.71
C LEU A 34 0.02 -1.06 2.64
N PHE A 35 0.32 0.01 3.35
CA PHE A 35 1.68 0.56 3.35
C PHE A 35 2.17 0.84 4.77
N SER A 36 3.46 0.61 5.01
CA SER A 36 4.09 0.93 6.29
C SER A 36 4.91 2.22 6.21
N HIS A 37 5.05 2.90 7.35
CA HIS A 37 5.97 4.01 7.55
C HIS A 37 6.78 3.79 8.84
N PRO A 38 8.05 4.21 8.87
CA PRO A 38 8.95 3.91 9.99
C PRO A 38 8.47 4.41 11.34
N LYS A 39 8.06 5.68 11.44
CA LYS A 39 7.74 6.31 12.72
C LYS A 39 6.93 7.59 12.53
N ASP A 40 6.00 7.82 13.44
CA ASP A 40 5.25 9.07 13.54
C ASP A 40 6.16 10.26 13.86
N PHE A 41 5.70 11.47 13.55
CA PHE A 41 6.38 12.75 13.82
C PHE A 41 7.79 12.84 13.20
N THR A 42 8.04 12.16 12.07
CA THR A 42 9.30 12.25 11.33
C THR A 42 9.12 12.95 10.00
N PRO A 43 10.12 13.72 9.51
CA PRO A 43 9.95 14.57 8.33
C PRO A 43 9.53 13.82 7.07
N VAL A 44 10.21 12.73 6.71
CA VAL A 44 9.89 11.96 5.48
C VAL A 44 8.50 11.34 5.59
N CYS A 45 8.14 10.77 6.74
CA CYS A 45 6.82 10.17 6.93
C CYS A 45 5.71 11.23 6.85
N THR A 46 5.92 12.41 7.41
CA THR A 46 4.98 13.54 7.33
C THR A 46 4.71 13.93 5.88
N THR A 47 5.76 14.06 5.05
CA THR A 47 5.60 14.36 3.62
C THR A 47 4.86 13.26 2.87
N GLU A 48 5.15 11.99 3.16
CA GLU A 48 4.50 10.85 2.52
C GLU A 48 3.01 10.76 2.86
N LEU A 49 2.67 10.84 4.14
CA LEU A 49 1.28 10.68 4.57
C LEU A 49 0.42 11.88 4.14
N GLY A 50 0.97 13.09 4.15
CA GLY A 50 0.32 14.27 3.59
C GLY A 50 0.10 14.15 2.08
N TYR A 51 1.10 13.64 1.33
CA TYR A 51 0.93 13.38 -0.08
C TYR A 51 -0.16 12.33 -0.35
N MET A 52 -0.15 11.22 0.38
CA MET A 52 -1.19 10.19 0.29
C MET A 52 -2.58 10.74 0.61
N ALA A 53 -2.70 11.60 1.61
CA ALA A 53 -3.97 12.27 1.93
C ALA A 53 -4.48 13.11 0.76
N ARG A 54 -3.60 13.89 0.12
CA ARG A 54 -3.92 14.72 -1.04
C ARG A 54 -4.36 13.92 -2.25
N ILE A 55 -3.72 12.79 -2.54
CA ILE A 55 -4.04 11.95 -3.71
C ILE A 55 -5.02 10.82 -3.40
N LYS A 56 -5.57 10.75 -2.18
CA LYS A 56 -6.57 9.73 -1.82
C LYS A 56 -7.73 9.63 -2.83
N PRO A 57 -8.29 10.74 -3.38
CA PRO A 57 -9.32 10.66 -4.41
C PRO A 57 -8.91 9.87 -5.66
N GLU A 58 -7.61 9.83 -5.99
CA GLU A 58 -7.09 9.03 -7.11
C GLU A 58 -7.23 7.52 -6.84
N PHE A 59 -7.00 7.10 -5.59
CA PHE A 59 -7.23 5.72 -5.16
C PHE A 59 -8.73 5.39 -5.15
N ASP A 60 -9.57 6.30 -4.64
CA ASP A 60 -11.01 6.10 -4.59
C ASP A 60 -11.61 5.91 -5.99
N ARG A 61 -11.17 6.69 -7.00
CA ARG A 61 -11.58 6.52 -8.41
C ARG A 61 -11.21 5.16 -8.99
N ARG A 62 -10.21 4.49 -8.44
CA ARG A 62 -9.74 3.15 -8.83
C ARG A 62 -10.38 2.03 -7.99
N ASN A 63 -11.41 2.34 -7.20
CA ASN A 63 -11.98 1.42 -6.22
C ASN A 63 -10.89 0.77 -5.35
N CYS A 64 -9.91 1.55 -4.93
CA CYS A 64 -8.75 1.13 -4.17
C CYS A 64 -8.70 1.85 -2.83
N LYS A 65 -8.85 1.13 -1.75
CA LYS A 65 -8.73 1.65 -0.38
C LYS A 65 -7.27 1.72 0.02
N ILE A 66 -6.92 2.69 0.86
CA ILE A 66 -5.56 2.82 1.40
C ILE A 66 -5.58 2.73 2.91
N ILE A 67 -4.58 2.08 3.49
CA ILE A 67 -4.41 1.92 4.92
C ILE A 67 -2.93 1.97 5.27
N GLY A 68 -2.58 2.85 6.20
CA GLY A 68 -1.21 3.00 6.71
C GLY A 68 -0.96 2.13 7.92
N LEU A 69 0.31 1.81 8.19
CA LEU A 69 0.75 1.06 9.37
C LEU A 69 2.07 1.60 9.90
N SER A 70 2.18 1.77 11.19
CA SER A 70 3.48 1.79 11.89
C SER A 70 3.38 1.06 13.23
N VAL A 71 4.53 0.94 13.88
CA VAL A 71 4.61 0.35 15.22
C VAL A 71 4.17 1.33 16.32
N ASP A 72 3.90 2.57 15.99
CA ASP A 72 3.40 3.56 16.94
C ASP A 72 1.94 3.24 17.37
N PRO A 73 1.53 3.64 18.58
CA PRO A 73 0.14 3.49 19.02
C PRO A 73 -0.83 4.38 18.23
N VAL A 74 -2.09 3.95 18.10
CA VAL A 74 -3.16 4.69 17.41
C VAL A 74 -3.32 6.13 17.93
N ASP A 75 -3.16 6.35 19.23
CA ASP A 75 -3.26 7.69 19.82
C ASP A 75 -2.18 8.64 19.29
N ASN A 76 -0.98 8.14 18.98
CA ASN A 76 0.07 8.93 18.35
C ASN A 76 -0.33 9.31 16.92
N HIS A 77 -0.83 8.36 16.13
CA HIS A 77 -1.34 8.61 14.78
C HIS A 77 -2.43 9.71 14.78
N SER A 78 -3.34 9.65 15.74
CA SER A 78 -4.44 10.62 15.84
C SER A 78 -3.96 12.03 16.16
N LYS A 79 -2.90 12.16 16.96
CA LYS A 79 -2.25 13.45 17.25
C LYS A 79 -1.47 13.94 16.03
N TRP A 80 -0.68 13.06 15.43
CA TRP A 80 0.15 13.38 14.28
C TRP A 80 -0.66 13.72 13.02
N ALA A 81 -1.84 13.15 12.83
CA ALA A 81 -2.72 13.51 11.73
C ALA A 81 -3.05 15.02 11.68
N LYS A 82 -3.10 15.69 12.84
CA LYS A 82 -3.29 17.15 12.93
C LYS A 82 -2.05 17.90 12.46
N ASP A 83 -0.87 17.46 12.86
CA ASP A 83 0.39 18.06 12.41
C ASP A 83 0.59 17.88 10.90
N ILE A 84 0.16 16.72 10.36
CA ILE A 84 0.18 16.49 8.90
C ILE A 84 -0.76 17.47 8.20
N GLU A 85 -1.97 17.66 8.70
CA GLU A 85 -2.92 18.62 8.14
C GLU A 85 -2.35 20.04 8.17
N GLU A 86 -1.79 20.45 9.30
CA GLU A 86 -1.21 21.81 9.47
C GLU A 86 0.00 22.02 8.54
N THR A 87 0.90 21.04 8.43
CA THR A 87 2.16 21.20 7.70
C THR A 87 2.05 20.87 6.20
N GLN A 88 1.15 19.95 5.80
CA GLN A 88 0.99 19.48 4.43
C GLN A 88 -0.29 20.00 3.75
N GLY A 89 -1.18 20.66 4.50
CA GLY A 89 -2.43 21.21 3.98
C GLY A 89 -3.45 20.15 3.53
N SER A 90 -3.35 18.93 4.04
CA SER A 90 -4.23 17.81 3.63
C SER A 90 -4.64 16.98 4.83
N VAL A 91 -5.94 16.78 5.01
CA VAL A 91 -6.52 15.96 6.09
C VAL A 91 -6.29 14.47 5.78
N VAL A 92 -5.75 13.73 6.75
CA VAL A 92 -5.62 12.27 6.66
C VAL A 92 -6.99 11.63 6.86
N THR A 93 -7.62 11.20 5.77
CA THR A 93 -8.97 10.61 5.75
C THR A 93 -8.97 9.10 5.52
N TYR A 94 -7.83 8.45 5.64
CA TYR A 94 -7.68 7.00 5.58
C TYR A 94 -7.23 6.44 6.93
N PRO A 95 -7.54 5.16 7.26
CA PRO A 95 -7.15 4.57 8.52
C PRO A 95 -5.63 4.37 8.63
N MET A 96 -5.11 4.59 9.84
CA MET A 96 -3.73 4.29 10.21
C MET A 96 -3.74 3.25 11.34
N ILE A 97 -3.08 2.12 11.12
CA ILE A 97 -2.96 1.00 12.05
C ILE A 97 -1.82 1.30 13.04
N GLY A 98 -2.12 1.21 14.33
CA GLY A 98 -1.10 1.12 15.37
C GLY A 98 -0.75 -0.34 15.65
N ASP A 99 0.53 -0.71 15.49
CA ASP A 99 1.01 -2.09 15.70
C ASP A 99 2.17 -2.16 16.72
N PRO A 100 1.97 -1.68 17.98
CA PRO A 100 3.04 -1.64 18.98
C PRO A 100 3.56 -3.03 19.37
N GLU A 101 2.78 -4.07 19.12
CA GLU A 101 3.18 -5.47 19.38
C GLU A 101 3.85 -6.14 18.16
N LEU A 102 4.06 -5.41 17.07
CA LEU A 102 4.70 -5.89 15.84
C LEU A 102 4.01 -7.10 15.18
N LYS A 103 2.73 -7.32 15.47
CA LYS A 103 2.00 -8.48 14.97
C LYS A 103 1.84 -8.43 13.45
N ILE A 104 1.37 -7.30 12.95
CA ILE A 104 1.11 -7.12 11.51
C ILE A 104 2.42 -6.83 10.78
N ALA A 105 3.31 -6.03 11.37
CA ALA A 105 4.63 -5.75 10.81
C ALA A 105 5.43 -7.03 10.56
N LYS A 106 5.40 -8.00 11.49
CA LYS A 106 6.02 -9.33 11.31
C LYS A 106 5.27 -10.20 10.30
N LEU A 107 3.93 -10.20 10.35
CA LEU A 107 3.08 -10.98 9.46
C LEU A 107 3.32 -10.62 7.98
N TYR A 108 3.59 -9.34 7.71
CA TYR A 108 3.84 -8.78 6.39
C TYR A 108 5.31 -8.53 6.06
N ASP A 109 6.23 -9.01 6.91
CA ASP A 109 7.68 -8.86 6.71
C ASP A 109 8.12 -7.41 6.44
N MET A 110 7.59 -6.50 7.26
CA MET A 110 7.82 -5.06 7.14
C MET A 110 8.98 -4.53 7.98
N LEU A 111 9.66 -5.40 8.72
CA LEU A 111 10.76 -5.02 9.61
C LEU A 111 12.11 -5.19 8.88
N PRO A 112 13.13 -4.35 9.17
CA PRO A 112 14.46 -4.56 8.65
C PRO A 112 15.14 -5.78 9.30
N GLU A 113 16.13 -6.35 8.65
CA GLU A 113 16.92 -7.49 9.17
C GLU A 113 17.43 -7.24 10.60
N SER A 114 17.89 -6.02 10.88
CA SER A 114 18.37 -5.59 12.20
C SER A 114 17.30 -5.55 13.28
N ALA A 115 16.02 -5.59 12.93
CA ALA A 115 14.94 -5.56 13.90
C ALA A 115 14.80 -6.85 14.72
N GLY A 116 15.37 -7.97 14.25
CA GLY A 116 15.29 -9.27 14.91
C GLY A 116 13.87 -9.83 15.02
N THR A 117 13.73 -10.96 15.72
CA THR A 117 12.47 -11.72 15.76
C THR A 117 11.64 -11.46 17.01
N THR A 118 12.19 -10.78 18.05
CA THR A 118 11.51 -10.52 19.33
C THR A 118 11.33 -9.02 19.55
N SER A 119 10.23 -8.64 20.21
CA SER A 119 9.95 -7.24 20.58
C SER A 119 10.38 -6.89 21.99
N ASP A 120 10.86 -7.87 22.77
CA ASP A 120 11.19 -7.67 24.18
C ASP A 120 12.43 -6.77 24.35
N GLY A 121 12.31 -5.75 25.19
CA GLY A 121 13.41 -4.83 25.52
C GLY A 121 13.79 -3.84 24.42
N ARG A 122 13.01 -3.69 23.36
CA ARG A 122 13.29 -2.80 22.21
C ARG A 122 12.66 -1.43 22.39
N THR A 123 13.38 -0.40 21.94
CA THR A 123 12.84 0.95 21.81
C THR A 123 12.00 1.10 20.53
N ALA A 124 11.18 2.14 20.44
CA ALA A 124 10.46 2.46 19.22
C ALA A 124 11.39 2.69 18.00
N ALA A 125 12.64 3.10 18.23
CA ALA A 125 13.64 3.23 17.17
C ALA A 125 14.08 1.85 16.63
N ASP A 126 14.18 0.85 17.50
CA ASP A 126 14.61 -0.51 17.12
C ASP A 126 13.50 -1.29 16.38
N ASN A 127 12.26 -0.84 16.49
CA ASN A 127 11.08 -1.52 15.96
C ASN A 127 10.48 -0.84 14.72
N ALA A 128 11.08 0.24 14.22
CA ALA A 128 10.55 0.96 13.06
C ALA A 128 10.45 0.02 11.84
N THR A 129 9.31 0.12 11.13
CA THR A 129 9.14 -0.60 9.85
C THR A 129 9.96 0.06 8.76
N VAL A 130 10.34 -0.72 7.73
CA VAL A 130 10.75 -0.16 6.44
C VAL A 130 9.53 0.39 5.69
N ARG A 131 9.72 1.03 4.54
CA ARG A 131 8.62 1.60 3.76
C ARG A 131 8.11 0.59 2.75
N THR A 132 7.33 -0.36 3.22
CA THR A 132 6.73 -1.40 2.36
C THR A 132 5.38 -0.95 1.82
N VAL A 133 5.04 -1.43 0.62
CA VAL A 133 3.73 -1.28 -0.01
C VAL A 133 3.28 -2.64 -0.51
N PHE A 134 2.06 -3.03 -0.18
CA PHE A 134 1.37 -4.17 -0.75
C PHE A 134 0.14 -3.69 -1.51
N ILE A 135 0.01 -4.07 -2.77
CA ILE A 135 -1.22 -3.91 -3.55
C ILE A 135 -1.96 -5.24 -3.50
N VAL A 136 -3.17 -5.23 -2.97
CA VAL A 136 -4.02 -6.41 -2.78
C VAL A 136 -5.26 -6.28 -3.67
N GLY A 137 -5.55 -7.33 -4.44
CA GLY A 137 -6.70 -7.37 -5.33
C GLY A 137 -8.01 -7.78 -4.63
N PRO A 138 -9.14 -7.73 -5.36
CA PRO A 138 -10.46 -8.15 -4.86
C PRO A 138 -10.48 -9.61 -4.39
N ASP A 139 -9.65 -10.45 -5.01
CA ASP A 139 -9.45 -11.87 -4.66
C ASP A 139 -8.57 -12.07 -3.41
N LYS A 140 -8.28 -11.00 -2.69
CA LYS A 140 -7.42 -10.96 -1.49
C LYS A 140 -5.99 -11.45 -1.74
N LYS A 141 -5.53 -11.46 -2.99
CA LYS A 141 -4.17 -11.86 -3.33
C LYS A 141 -3.27 -10.64 -3.52
N ILE A 142 -2.02 -10.80 -3.13
CA ILE A 142 -0.96 -9.81 -3.35
C ILE A 142 -0.69 -9.70 -4.86
N LYS A 143 -0.80 -8.51 -5.40
CA LYS A 143 -0.59 -8.22 -6.83
C LYS A 143 0.74 -7.52 -7.10
N ALA A 144 1.21 -6.72 -6.16
CA ALA A 144 2.54 -6.09 -6.21
C ALA A 144 3.06 -5.85 -4.80
N MET A 145 4.37 -5.78 -4.67
CA MET A 145 5.08 -5.43 -3.45
C MET A 145 6.23 -4.50 -3.80
N LEU A 146 6.40 -3.42 -3.03
CA LEU A 146 7.54 -2.52 -3.12
C LEU A 146 8.12 -2.34 -1.73
N VAL A 147 9.44 -2.33 -1.62
CA VAL A 147 10.14 -2.13 -0.35
C VAL A 147 11.20 -1.04 -0.54
N TYR A 148 11.12 -0.01 0.28
CA TYR A 148 12.05 1.10 0.30
C TYR A 148 12.77 1.16 1.65
N PRO A 149 14.04 1.57 1.70
CA PRO A 149 14.72 1.83 2.96
C PRO A 149 14.04 3.00 3.70
N MET A 150 14.23 3.05 5.02
CA MET A 150 13.59 4.06 5.87
C MET A 150 13.92 5.50 5.47
N THR A 151 15.09 5.72 4.87
CA THR A 151 15.60 7.05 4.48
C THR A 151 15.07 7.55 3.14
N THR A 152 14.37 6.69 2.38
CA THR A 152 13.97 6.99 1.00
C THR A 152 12.46 7.14 0.91
N GLY A 153 11.96 8.34 0.63
CA GLY A 153 10.54 8.60 0.34
C GLY A 153 10.10 7.89 -0.94
N ARG A 154 8.86 7.41 -0.94
CA ARG A 154 8.29 6.63 -2.06
C ARG A 154 7.81 7.53 -3.19
N ASN A 155 7.75 6.96 -4.39
CA ASN A 155 7.07 7.55 -5.53
C ASN A 155 5.63 7.01 -5.60
N PHE A 156 4.67 7.82 -5.17
CA PHE A 156 3.26 7.41 -5.14
C PHE A 156 2.59 7.43 -6.52
N GLU A 157 3.11 8.19 -7.48
CA GLU A 157 2.67 8.14 -8.86
C GLU A 157 2.95 6.76 -9.48
N GLU A 158 4.06 6.14 -9.12
CA GLU A 158 4.37 4.76 -9.51
C GLU A 158 3.39 3.76 -8.89
N ILE A 159 2.93 3.99 -7.66
CA ILE A 159 1.91 3.12 -7.04
C ILE A 159 0.57 3.23 -7.79
N LEU A 160 0.15 4.45 -8.17
CA LEU A 160 -1.03 4.66 -9.01
C LEU A 160 -0.87 4.02 -10.38
N ARG A 161 0.28 4.20 -11.03
CA ARG A 161 0.61 3.57 -12.32
C ARG A 161 0.52 2.05 -12.25
N LEU A 162 1.05 1.44 -11.19
CA LEU A 162 0.97 -0.01 -10.96
C LEU A 162 -0.47 -0.47 -10.80
N ILE A 163 -1.30 0.24 -10.04
CA ILE A 163 -2.73 -0.07 -9.87
C ILE A 163 -3.43 -0.03 -11.23
N ASP A 164 -3.23 1.02 -12.03
CA ASP A 164 -3.81 1.15 -13.35
C ASP A 164 -3.41 -0.02 -14.27
N SER A 165 -2.13 -0.34 -14.30
CA SER A 165 -1.59 -1.46 -15.08
C SER A 165 -2.19 -2.80 -14.65
N ILE A 166 -2.21 -3.08 -13.34
CA ILE A 166 -2.70 -4.36 -12.80
C ILE A 166 -4.21 -4.49 -13.00
N GLN A 167 -4.98 -3.42 -12.83
CA GLN A 167 -6.42 -3.43 -13.08
C GLN A 167 -6.74 -3.65 -14.54
N LEU A 168 -6.00 -3.01 -15.45
CA LEU A 168 -6.14 -3.20 -16.89
C LEU A 168 -5.86 -4.65 -17.31
N THR A 169 -4.73 -5.19 -16.86
CA THR A 169 -4.31 -6.57 -17.21
C THR A 169 -5.19 -7.64 -16.54
N ALA A 170 -5.78 -7.35 -15.39
CA ALA A 170 -6.78 -8.23 -14.76
C ALA A 170 -8.10 -8.29 -15.53
N LYS A 171 -8.47 -7.19 -16.19
CA LYS A 171 -9.73 -7.09 -16.95
C LYS A 171 -9.59 -7.55 -18.39
N HIS A 172 -8.43 -7.38 -19.00
CA HIS A 172 -8.16 -7.65 -20.40
C HIS A 172 -6.96 -8.59 -20.57
N LYS A 173 -6.96 -9.38 -21.65
CA LYS A 173 -5.82 -10.24 -22.02
C LYS A 173 -4.70 -9.42 -22.68
N VAL A 174 -4.13 -8.50 -21.95
CA VAL A 174 -3.06 -7.60 -22.39
C VAL A 174 -1.94 -7.55 -21.37
N ALA A 175 -0.78 -7.05 -21.78
CA ALA A 175 0.32 -6.68 -20.91
C ALA A 175 0.70 -5.22 -21.16
N THR A 176 1.16 -4.54 -20.13
CA THR A 176 1.65 -3.18 -20.24
C THR A 176 3.17 -3.19 -20.48
N PRO A 177 3.69 -2.44 -21.47
CA PRO A 177 5.13 -2.35 -21.69
C PRO A 177 5.85 -1.59 -20.57
N ALA A 178 7.18 -1.58 -20.62
CA ALA A 178 8.00 -0.81 -19.69
C ALA A 178 7.60 0.68 -19.72
N ASN A 179 7.55 1.30 -18.54
CA ASN A 179 7.19 2.72 -18.35
C ASN A 179 5.77 3.12 -18.82
N TRP A 180 4.93 2.16 -19.14
CA TRP A 180 3.56 2.40 -19.58
C TRP A 180 2.79 3.32 -18.62
N LYS A 181 2.01 4.23 -19.18
CA LYS A 181 1.07 5.08 -18.45
C LYS A 181 -0.35 4.84 -18.96
N GLN A 182 -1.33 5.12 -18.13
CA GLN A 182 -2.74 4.98 -18.48
C GLN A 182 -3.06 5.79 -19.76
N GLY A 183 -3.68 5.12 -20.75
CA GLY A 183 -4.01 5.70 -22.06
C GLY A 183 -2.98 5.42 -23.15
N GLU A 184 -1.84 4.83 -22.85
CA GLU A 184 -0.85 4.41 -23.83
C GLU A 184 -1.14 3.00 -24.37
N ASP A 185 -0.50 2.64 -25.47
CA ASP A 185 -0.63 1.35 -26.13
C ASP A 185 -0.24 0.18 -25.23
N VAL A 186 -0.88 -0.95 -25.44
CA VAL A 186 -0.65 -2.19 -24.69
C VAL A 186 -0.19 -3.31 -25.61
N ILE A 187 0.47 -4.32 -25.02
CA ILE A 187 0.85 -5.55 -25.73
C ILE A 187 -0.31 -6.54 -25.63
N ILE A 188 -0.83 -6.98 -26.77
CA ILE A 188 -1.86 -8.01 -26.81
C ILE A 188 -1.22 -9.37 -26.55
N ALA A 189 -1.83 -10.18 -25.67
CA ALA A 189 -1.28 -11.49 -25.33
C ALA A 189 -1.17 -12.37 -26.60
N GLY A 190 -0.04 -13.07 -26.77
CA GLY A 190 0.32 -13.84 -27.98
C GLY A 190 -0.63 -14.98 -28.37
N SER A 191 -1.74 -15.17 -27.64
CA SER A 191 -2.85 -16.07 -28.03
C SER A 191 -3.91 -15.40 -28.90
N VAL A 192 -3.76 -14.11 -29.19
CA VAL A 192 -4.70 -13.34 -30.05
C VAL A 192 -4.03 -13.15 -31.40
N THR A 193 -4.68 -13.58 -32.49
CA THR A 193 -4.18 -13.36 -33.85
C THR A 193 -4.24 -11.86 -34.19
N ASP A 194 -3.39 -11.40 -35.11
CA ASP A 194 -3.35 -9.99 -35.54
C ASP A 194 -4.72 -9.49 -36.01
N ASP A 195 -5.48 -10.32 -36.75
CA ASP A 195 -6.81 -9.95 -37.22
C ASP A 195 -7.82 -9.83 -36.07
N ALA A 196 -7.79 -10.74 -35.11
CA ALA A 196 -8.63 -10.67 -33.92
C ALA A 196 -8.23 -9.50 -33.01
N ALA A 197 -6.93 -9.16 -32.98
CA ALA A 197 -6.42 -8.00 -32.24
C ALA A 197 -6.94 -6.69 -32.85
N LYS A 198 -6.80 -6.51 -34.16
CA LYS A 198 -7.29 -5.31 -34.87
C LYS A 198 -8.81 -5.11 -34.77
N ALA A 199 -9.57 -6.22 -34.75
CA ALA A 199 -11.02 -6.18 -34.57
C ALA A 199 -11.46 -5.78 -33.15
N LYS A 200 -10.65 -6.12 -32.14
CA LYS A 200 -11.00 -5.93 -30.73
C LYS A 200 -10.40 -4.67 -30.10
N TYR A 201 -9.26 -4.21 -30.65
CA TYR A 201 -8.50 -3.05 -30.19
C TYR A 201 -8.13 -2.18 -31.42
N PRO A 202 -9.13 -1.48 -32.01
CA PRO A 202 -8.92 -0.61 -33.17
C PRO A 202 -8.07 0.62 -32.86
#